data_68d4ed9a4d040a2d38042de9c3cc9969
#
_entry.id   68d4ed9a4d040a2d38042de9c3cc9969
#
_cell.length_a   1.000
_cell.length_b   1.000
_cell.length_c   1.000
_cell.angle_alpha   90.00
_cell.angle_beta   90.00
_cell.angle_gamma   90.00
#
_symmetry.space_group_name_H-M   'P 1'
#
loop_
_entity.id
_entity.type
_entity.pdbx_description
1 polymer ?
#
loop_
_entity_poly.entity_id
_entity_poly.type
_entity_poly.pdbx_seq_one_letter_code
_entity_poly.pdbx_strand_id
1 'polypeptide(L)'
;MPVVIRSVSWRWLAALVLIMNAGLAIEATAQIPATRVGPDTQSIGDGNQANKITVLAVVNGEAINRQQLAQECLSRYGVDALESMINRQLIFNESQRRGIHISQTDVDAEIERMAQKFSLPRDRWLEVLEQERGIPLDRYQQMVWMELSLRKIAAADLVIDPAEVDKRLEAEIGAQVQVRMISLRTRSRAEEVLELAKANPDDFGKLAKDFSEDPNSASARGLIPPIRRHVGDPELERAVFQLNEGEISEIIEVASQYLIVRCERIIPPRTITPDVRRQAEHRIVDYLTDKKVGELADRLLKQLQTQVEIVNVYNDSELSQSMPGIAATVDNAQITVRELSEECIARYGMEVLTGEMNRTLLRQQLQARKLEVTDADLQVEIERAAETNGYTLGDGSPDVDQWLTHVLETEGATVDLYVRDAVWPSVALKKLVDDQVTITEQDIQSGFEANYGERVEVLAIVMQNQRIAQRVWQMATESPTNEHFGELASQYSEEPASKANYGSVPPIARHSGRPQLEDEAFRLQEGEISGLINVGPTWVIIKCLGRTEPIVTDIEDVRDELQSHIREQKLRIAMAHEFEKIYASAQIDNFLAGTTQSPSEPRSARGTNLPFQTKN
;
A
#
# COMPACT_ATOMS: atom_id res chain seq x y z
N MET A 1 -0.18 -9.30 25.50
CA MET A 1 0.30 -8.40 24.43
C MET A 1 -0.60 -8.64 23.22
N PRO A 2 -1.24 -7.66 22.62
CA PRO A 2 -2.12 -7.90 21.49
C PRO A 2 -1.28 -8.25 20.27
N VAL A 3 -1.50 -9.43 19.72
CA VAL A 3 -0.93 -9.86 18.43
C VAL A 3 -1.62 -9.01 17.35
N VAL A 4 -0.91 -8.01 16.89
CA VAL A 4 -1.28 -7.25 15.69
C VAL A 4 -1.11 -8.21 14.52
N ILE A 5 -2.19 -8.49 13.80
CA ILE A 5 -2.16 -9.16 12.49
C ILE A 5 -1.34 -8.25 11.57
N ARG A 6 -0.03 -8.47 11.51
CA ARG A 6 0.83 -7.83 10.51
C ARG A 6 0.57 -8.55 9.20
N SER A 7 -0.08 -7.87 8.30
CA SER A 7 -0.08 -8.22 6.89
C SER A 7 1.38 -8.29 6.44
N VAL A 8 1.89 -9.50 6.20
CA VAL A 8 3.18 -9.71 5.55
C VAL A 8 3.10 -9.05 4.19
N SER A 9 3.71 -7.90 4.13
CA SER A 9 3.64 -7.05 2.96
C SER A 9 4.66 -7.51 1.92
N TRP A 10 4.27 -7.49 0.68
CA TRP A 10 4.98 -7.64 -0.59
C TRP A 10 6.29 -6.84 -0.75
N ARG A 11 6.95 -6.44 0.34
CA ARG A 11 8.02 -5.45 0.34
C ARG A 11 9.41 -5.99 -0.04
N TRP A 12 9.65 -7.31 0.02
CA TRP A 12 10.95 -7.88 -0.36
C TRP A 12 11.18 -7.95 -1.87
N LEU A 13 10.16 -8.27 -2.65
CA LEU A 13 10.21 -8.05 -4.10
C LEU A 13 10.28 -6.55 -4.41
N ALA A 14 9.70 -5.70 -3.58
CA ALA A 14 9.84 -4.26 -3.67
C ALA A 14 11.24 -3.76 -3.30
N ALA A 15 12.05 -4.45 -2.49
CA ALA A 15 13.42 -4.01 -2.23
C ALA A 15 14.35 -4.28 -3.43
N LEU A 16 14.22 -5.42 -4.11
CA LEU A 16 14.87 -5.63 -5.42
C LEU A 16 14.22 -4.78 -6.52
N VAL A 17 12.93 -4.54 -6.46
CA VAL A 17 12.14 -3.66 -7.33
C VAL A 17 12.21 -2.19 -6.86
N LEU A 18 12.43 -1.87 -5.59
CA LEU A 18 12.68 -0.49 -5.12
C LEU A 18 14.13 -0.04 -5.42
N ILE A 19 15.05 -0.95 -5.52
CA ILE A 19 16.33 -0.67 -6.19
C ILE A 19 16.09 -0.45 -7.69
N MET A 20 15.07 -1.10 -8.29
CA MET A 20 14.66 -0.94 -9.71
C MET A 20 13.58 0.13 -9.95
N ASN A 21 12.74 0.51 -8.97
CA ASN A 21 11.56 1.39 -9.18
C ASN A 21 11.65 2.79 -8.54
N ALA A 22 12.78 3.20 -8.01
CA ALA A 22 13.00 4.61 -7.76
C ALA A 22 13.29 5.34 -9.09
N GLY A 23 12.37 5.29 -10.02
CA GLY A 23 12.45 6.10 -11.21
C GLY A 23 12.13 5.46 -12.55
N LEU A 24 11.02 4.75 -12.68
CA LEU A 24 10.42 4.52 -14.00
C LEU A 24 8.98 4.00 -13.80
N ALA A 25 8.02 4.91 -13.86
CA ALA A 25 6.69 4.56 -14.35
C ALA A 25 6.84 4.35 -15.86
N ILE A 26 7.26 3.16 -16.25
CA ILE A 26 7.06 2.66 -17.60
C ILE A 26 5.90 1.68 -17.47
N GLU A 27 4.75 2.10 -17.98
CA GLU A 27 3.73 1.16 -18.43
C GLU A 27 4.36 0.27 -19.51
N ALA A 28 5.04 -0.77 -19.09
CA ALA A 28 5.39 -1.87 -19.94
C ALA A 28 4.26 -2.89 -19.83
N THR A 29 3.17 -2.67 -20.55
CA THR A 29 2.36 -3.76 -21.09
C THR A 29 3.20 -4.55 -22.07
N ALA A 30 4.19 -5.24 -21.56
CA ALA A 30 4.85 -6.33 -22.27
C ALA A 30 4.05 -7.60 -21.93
N GLN A 31 2.94 -7.80 -22.62
CA GLN A 31 2.42 -9.13 -22.87
C GLN A 31 3.50 -9.89 -23.63
N ILE A 32 4.33 -10.61 -22.91
CA ILE A 32 5.12 -11.69 -23.49
C ILE A 32 4.10 -12.76 -23.85
N PRO A 33 3.96 -13.17 -25.12
CA PRO A 33 3.11 -14.29 -25.46
C PRO A 33 3.73 -15.54 -24.83
N ALA A 34 3.24 -15.94 -23.68
CA ALA A 34 3.45 -17.27 -23.16
C ALA A 34 2.77 -18.21 -24.15
N THR A 35 3.55 -18.94 -24.92
CA THR A 35 3.05 -20.04 -25.74
C THR A 35 2.54 -21.09 -24.76
N ARG A 36 1.24 -21.03 -24.45
CA ARG A 36 0.56 -22.12 -23.79
C ARG A 36 0.61 -23.30 -24.75
N VAL A 37 1.46 -24.24 -24.45
CA VAL A 37 1.31 -25.59 -24.95
C VAL A 37 0.07 -26.13 -24.22
N GLY A 38 -1.05 -26.17 -24.92
CA GLY A 38 -2.27 -26.76 -24.40
C GLY A 38 -1.98 -28.22 -24.05
N PRO A 39 -2.38 -28.69 -22.86
CA PRO A 39 -2.33 -30.11 -22.61
C PRO A 39 -3.43 -30.77 -23.46
N ASP A 40 -3.03 -31.79 -24.23
CA ASP A 40 -3.98 -32.77 -24.75
C ASP A 40 -4.85 -33.24 -23.58
N THR A 41 -6.16 -33.05 -23.73
CA THR A 41 -7.15 -33.47 -22.77
C THR A 41 -7.18 -34.99 -22.69
N GLN A 42 -6.31 -35.55 -21.83
CA GLN A 42 -6.56 -36.84 -21.23
C GLN A 42 -6.86 -36.62 -19.74
N SER A 43 -8.04 -37.05 -19.36
CA SER A 43 -8.66 -37.03 -18.04
C SER A 43 -7.67 -37.01 -16.88
N ILE A 44 -7.67 -35.92 -16.11
CA ILE A 44 -7.01 -35.85 -14.80
C ILE A 44 -7.93 -36.57 -13.82
N GLY A 45 -7.60 -37.84 -13.59
CA GLY A 45 -8.08 -38.58 -12.44
C GLY A 45 -7.16 -38.33 -11.26
N ASP A 46 -7.75 -38.21 -10.10
CA ASP A 46 -7.20 -38.27 -8.75
C ASP A 46 -6.14 -37.21 -8.32
N GLY A 47 -6.54 -36.42 -7.33
CA GLY A 47 -5.73 -35.45 -6.58
C GLY A 47 -4.47 -35.97 -5.86
N ASN A 48 -3.91 -37.09 -6.28
CA ASN A 48 -2.75 -37.76 -5.68
C ASN A 48 -1.49 -37.71 -6.58
N GLN A 49 -1.55 -37.05 -7.74
CA GLN A 49 -0.39 -36.95 -8.66
C GLN A 49 0.47 -35.70 -8.44
N ALA A 50 -0.06 -34.60 -7.90
CA ALA A 50 0.69 -33.38 -7.61
C ALA A 50 1.85 -33.61 -6.61
N ASN A 51 1.77 -34.64 -5.79
CA ASN A 51 2.75 -34.99 -4.76
C ASN A 51 3.95 -35.81 -5.29
N LYS A 52 4.05 -36.07 -6.61
CA LYS A 52 5.14 -36.85 -7.22
C LYS A 52 6.19 -36.03 -7.97
N ILE A 53 5.98 -34.74 -8.17
CA ILE A 53 6.95 -33.88 -8.85
C ILE A 53 8.05 -33.51 -7.83
N THR A 54 9.21 -34.14 -7.96
CA THR A 54 10.36 -33.90 -7.10
C THR A 54 11.19 -32.69 -7.54
N VAL A 55 11.18 -32.34 -8.83
CA VAL A 55 11.84 -31.17 -9.38
C VAL A 55 10.79 -30.10 -9.70
N LEU A 56 10.93 -28.91 -9.13
CA LEU A 56 9.98 -27.82 -9.30
C LEU A 56 10.43 -26.77 -10.32
N ALA A 57 11.73 -26.65 -10.55
CA ALA A 57 12.26 -25.88 -11.68
C ALA A 57 13.60 -26.45 -12.15
N VAL A 58 13.97 -26.11 -13.39
CA VAL A 58 15.31 -26.36 -13.95
C VAL A 58 15.82 -25.06 -14.54
N VAL A 59 17.02 -24.64 -14.14
CA VAL A 59 17.65 -23.39 -14.58
C VAL A 59 18.99 -23.74 -15.24
N ASN A 60 19.10 -23.61 -16.56
CA ASN A 60 20.27 -23.98 -17.36
C ASN A 60 20.78 -25.41 -17.05
N GLY A 61 19.85 -26.37 -16.85
CA GLY A 61 20.15 -27.75 -16.53
C GLY A 61 20.33 -28.06 -15.03
N GLU A 62 20.35 -27.07 -14.14
CA GLU A 62 20.41 -27.27 -12.69
C GLU A 62 19.01 -27.35 -12.10
N ALA A 63 18.70 -28.43 -11.38
CA ALA A 63 17.38 -28.69 -10.84
C ALA A 63 17.20 -28.09 -9.44
N ILE A 64 16.07 -27.40 -9.23
CA ILE A 64 15.58 -26.97 -7.91
C ILE A 64 14.51 -27.97 -7.50
N ASN A 65 14.77 -28.70 -6.43
CA ASN A 65 13.87 -29.77 -6.00
C ASN A 65 12.87 -29.29 -4.92
N ARG A 66 11.78 -30.08 -4.77
CA ARG A 66 10.70 -29.79 -3.84
C ARG A 66 11.18 -29.69 -2.39
N GLN A 67 12.15 -30.52 -1.97
CA GLN A 67 12.67 -30.52 -0.62
C GLN A 67 13.43 -29.21 -0.30
N GLN A 68 14.25 -28.76 -1.23
CA GLN A 68 14.94 -27.47 -1.11
C GLN A 68 13.94 -26.32 -0.99
N LEU A 69 12.95 -26.28 -1.91
CA LEU A 69 11.93 -25.24 -1.85
C LEU A 69 11.12 -25.31 -0.54
N ALA A 70 10.80 -26.51 -0.05
CA ALA A 70 10.10 -26.68 1.21
C ALA A 70 10.88 -26.08 2.39
N GLN A 71 12.18 -26.36 2.47
CA GLN A 71 13.05 -25.81 3.52
C GLN A 71 13.10 -24.28 3.46
N GLU A 72 13.22 -23.73 2.25
CA GLU A 72 13.22 -22.29 2.01
C GLU A 72 11.89 -21.61 2.38
N CYS A 73 10.77 -22.23 2.00
CA CYS A 73 9.45 -21.72 2.38
C CYS A 73 9.21 -21.81 3.90
N LEU A 74 9.63 -22.92 4.53
CA LEU A 74 9.50 -23.10 5.97
C LEU A 74 10.33 -22.08 6.76
N SER A 75 11.56 -21.81 6.34
CA SER A 75 12.42 -20.85 7.04
C SER A 75 11.89 -19.42 7.01
N ARG A 76 11.14 -19.05 5.97
CA ARG A 76 10.56 -17.71 5.80
C ARG A 76 9.17 -17.59 6.41
N TYR A 77 8.32 -18.57 6.14
CA TYR A 77 6.88 -18.47 6.34
C TYR A 77 6.30 -19.57 7.23
N GLY A 78 7.15 -20.46 7.77
CA GLY A 78 6.70 -21.61 8.55
C GLY A 78 5.90 -21.23 9.78
N VAL A 79 6.32 -20.18 10.49
CA VAL A 79 5.64 -19.70 11.71
C VAL A 79 4.24 -19.19 11.38
N ASP A 80 4.10 -18.31 10.38
CA ASP A 80 2.82 -17.70 10.01
C ASP A 80 1.86 -18.73 9.39
N ALA A 81 2.42 -19.64 8.58
CA ALA A 81 1.64 -20.71 7.99
C ALA A 81 1.11 -21.67 9.07
N LEU A 82 1.94 -22.02 10.07
CA LEU A 82 1.55 -22.86 11.18
C LEU A 82 0.45 -22.22 12.03
N GLU A 83 0.58 -20.94 12.37
CA GLU A 83 -0.46 -20.21 13.10
C GLU A 83 -1.80 -20.24 12.34
N SER A 84 -1.76 -20.01 11.04
CA SER A 84 -2.97 -20.10 10.20
C SER A 84 -3.56 -21.51 10.18
N MET A 85 -2.73 -22.57 10.14
CA MET A 85 -3.18 -23.96 10.19
C MET A 85 -3.78 -24.31 11.55
N ILE A 86 -3.17 -23.85 12.64
CA ILE A 86 -3.70 -24.01 14.01
C ILE A 86 -5.07 -23.35 14.11
N ASN A 87 -5.22 -22.11 13.67
CA ASN A 87 -6.48 -21.38 13.69
C ASN A 87 -7.56 -22.11 12.88
N ARG A 88 -7.21 -22.61 11.69
CA ARG A 88 -8.12 -23.41 10.87
C ARG A 88 -8.57 -24.69 11.60
N GLN A 89 -7.65 -25.38 12.27
CA GLN A 89 -7.95 -26.58 13.03
C GLN A 89 -8.87 -26.30 14.23
N LEU A 90 -8.63 -25.20 14.96
CA LEU A 90 -9.49 -24.75 16.06
C LEU A 90 -10.92 -24.50 15.59
N ILE A 91 -11.08 -23.75 14.51
CA ILE A 91 -12.38 -23.43 13.92
C ILE A 91 -13.08 -24.70 13.42
N PHE A 92 -12.34 -25.61 12.79
CA PHE A 92 -12.86 -26.89 12.32
C PHE A 92 -13.36 -27.75 13.49
N ASN A 93 -12.55 -27.92 14.54
CA ASN A 93 -12.92 -28.70 15.73
C ASN A 93 -14.19 -28.13 16.39
N GLU A 94 -14.27 -26.81 16.56
CA GLU A 94 -15.44 -26.16 17.16
C GLU A 94 -16.68 -26.25 16.28
N SER A 95 -16.52 -26.14 14.96
CA SER A 95 -17.63 -26.36 14.01
C SER A 95 -18.19 -27.78 14.12
N GLN A 96 -17.32 -28.77 14.16
CA GLN A 96 -17.72 -30.18 14.36
C GLN A 96 -18.42 -30.41 15.69
N ARG A 97 -17.86 -29.84 16.78
CA ARG A 97 -18.46 -29.95 18.12
C ARG A 97 -19.88 -29.39 18.19
N ARG A 98 -20.16 -28.32 17.46
CA ARG A 98 -21.48 -27.66 17.40
C ARG A 98 -22.39 -28.17 16.28
N GLY A 99 -21.93 -29.12 15.45
CA GLY A 99 -22.68 -29.63 14.30
C GLY A 99 -22.91 -28.58 13.20
N ILE A 100 -22.01 -27.59 13.10
CA ILE A 100 -22.09 -26.53 12.10
C ILE A 100 -21.32 -26.97 10.85
N HIS A 101 -22.02 -27.06 9.72
CA HIS A 101 -21.42 -27.39 8.44
C HIS A 101 -21.48 -26.21 7.49
N ILE A 102 -20.37 -25.93 6.83
CA ILE A 102 -20.24 -24.96 5.73
C ILE A 102 -20.03 -25.77 4.47
N SER A 103 -20.99 -25.71 3.56
CA SER A 103 -20.90 -26.39 2.26
C SER A 103 -20.11 -25.55 1.24
N GLN A 104 -19.67 -26.19 0.17
CA GLN A 104 -19.06 -25.46 -0.96
C GLN A 104 -20.03 -24.43 -1.56
N THR A 105 -21.32 -24.73 -1.58
CA THR A 105 -22.35 -23.79 -2.04
C THR A 105 -22.42 -22.53 -1.16
N ASP A 106 -22.24 -22.67 0.17
CA ASP A 106 -22.18 -21.52 1.07
C ASP A 106 -20.95 -20.63 0.75
N VAL A 107 -19.79 -21.27 0.52
CA VAL A 107 -18.56 -20.57 0.16
C VAL A 107 -18.71 -19.84 -1.18
N ASP A 108 -19.25 -20.51 -2.19
CA ASP A 108 -19.46 -19.91 -3.52
C ASP A 108 -20.44 -18.74 -3.47
N ALA A 109 -21.53 -18.86 -2.68
CA ALA A 109 -22.50 -17.78 -2.49
C ALA A 109 -21.86 -16.56 -1.79
N GLU A 110 -20.98 -16.78 -0.82
CA GLU A 110 -20.27 -15.70 -0.14
C GLU A 110 -19.26 -15.01 -1.07
N ILE A 111 -18.54 -15.77 -1.89
CA ILE A 111 -17.64 -15.21 -2.92
C ILE A 111 -18.43 -14.32 -3.88
N GLU A 112 -19.60 -14.77 -4.35
CA GLU A 112 -20.49 -13.98 -5.20
C GLU A 112 -20.93 -12.68 -4.50
N ARG A 113 -21.36 -12.79 -3.22
CA ARG A 113 -21.76 -11.64 -2.41
C ARG A 113 -20.62 -10.62 -2.25
N MET A 114 -19.38 -11.09 -2.04
CA MET A 114 -18.21 -10.21 -1.94
C MET A 114 -17.91 -9.51 -3.27
N ALA A 115 -17.95 -10.23 -4.39
CA ALA A 115 -17.78 -9.65 -5.72
C ALA A 115 -18.80 -8.53 -5.99
N GLN A 116 -20.07 -8.76 -5.67
CA GLN A 116 -21.15 -7.78 -5.81
C GLN A 116 -20.93 -6.53 -4.93
N LYS A 117 -20.41 -6.69 -3.71
CA LYS A 117 -20.07 -5.56 -2.82
C LYS A 117 -19.06 -4.60 -3.46
N PHE A 118 -18.15 -5.11 -4.29
CA PHE A 118 -17.18 -4.32 -5.07
C PHE A 118 -17.70 -3.97 -6.49
N SER A 119 -18.97 -4.29 -6.79
CA SER A 119 -19.57 -4.06 -8.10
C SER A 119 -18.83 -4.76 -9.25
N LEU A 120 -18.26 -5.93 -8.99
CA LEU A 120 -17.52 -6.74 -9.95
C LEU A 120 -18.25 -8.06 -10.22
N PRO A 121 -18.17 -8.61 -11.45
CA PRO A 121 -18.51 -10.01 -11.71
C PRO A 121 -17.57 -10.96 -10.94
N ARG A 122 -18.08 -12.13 -10.52
CA ARG A 122 -17.30 -13.12 -9.74
C ARG A 122 -15.95 -13.45 -10.37
N ASP A 123 -15.92 -13.73 -11.66
CA ASP A 123 -14.70 -14.14 -12.35
C ASP A 123 -13.66 -12.99 -12.36
N ARG A 124 -14.13 -11.76 -12.56
CA ARG A 124 -13.24 -10.59 -12.51
C ARG A 124 -12.72 -10.32 -11.10
N TRP A 125 -13.55 -10.53 -10.08
CA TRP A 125 -13.12 -10.44 -8.68
C TRP A 125 -12.02 -11.46 -8.35
N LEU A 126 -12.19 -12.71 -8.79
CA LEU A 126 -11.19 -13.77 -8.58
C LEU A 126 -9.89 -13.49 -9.35
N GLU A 127 -10.00 -12.99 -10.58
CA GLU A 127 -8.83 -12.58 -11.37
C GLU A 127 -8.04 -11.45 -10.70
N VAL A 128 -8.71 -10.45 -10.15
CA VAL A 128 -8.06 -9.35 -9.38
C VAL A 128 -7.36 -9.90 -8.13
N LEU A 129 -8.00 -10.83 -7.40
CA LEU A 129 -7.38 -11.45 -6.23
C LEU A 129 -6.12 -12.25 -6.59
N GLU A 130 -6.16 -12.99 -7.68
CA GLU A 130 -5.03 -13.80 -8.14
C GLU A 130 -3.91 -12.92 -8.71
N GLN A 131 -4.22 -11.98 -9.60
CA GLN A 131 -3.21 -11.18 -10.32
C GLN A 131 -2.63 -10.06 -9.46
N GLU A 132 -3.47 -9.34 -8.69
CA GLU A 132 -3.02 -8.17 -7.92
C GLU A 132 -2.65 -8.50 -6.47
N ARG A 133 -3.23 -9.57 -5.91
CA ARG A 133 -3.01 -9.97 -4.51
C ARG A 133 -2.29 -11.29 -4.34
N GLY A 134 -2.06 -12.05 -5.43
CA GLY A 134 -1.43 -13.36 -5.38
C GLY A 134 -2.23 -14.39 -4.56
N ILE A 135 -3.56 -14.25 -4.51
CA ILE A 135 -4.44 -15.14 -3.75
C ILE A 135 -5.18 -16.06 -4.74
N PRO A 136 -4.74 -17.31 -4.91
CA PRO A 136 -5.42 -18.25 -5.78
C PRO A 136 -6.79 -18.67 -5.21
N LEU A 137 -7.66 -19.19 -6.08
CA LEU A 137 -9.05 -19.50 -5.76
C LEU A 137 -9.19 -20.44 -4.55
N ASP A 138 -8.43 -21.51 -4.49
CA ASP A 138 -8.47 -22.49 -3.42
C ASP A 138 -8.15 -21.88 -2.05
N ARG A 139 -7.14 -21.00 -1.99
CA ARG A 139 -6.78 -20.25 -0.80
C ARG A 139 -7.90 -19.27 -0.40
N TYR A 140 -8.47 -18.56 -1.36
CA TYR A 140 -9.57 -17.64 -1.08
C TYR A 140 -10.81 -18.40 -0.55
N GLN A 141 -11.13 -19.57 -1.13
CA GLN A 141 -12.19 -20.42 -0.62
C GLN A 141 -11.95 -20.88 0.82
N GLN A 142 -10.71 -21.22 1.19
CA GLN A 142 -10.37 -21.56 2.58
C GLN A 142 -10.58 -20.38 3.53
N MET A 143 -10.15 -19.17 3.13
CA MET A 143 -10.36 -17.96 3.93
C MET A 143 -11.85 -17.67 4.13
N VAL A 144 -12.64 -17.76 3.08
CA VAL A 144 -14.09 -17.59 3.14
C VAL A 144 -14.75 -18.67 4.00
N TRP A 145 -14.30 -19.91 3.90
CA TRP A 145 -14.79 -21.00 4.75
C TRP A 145 -14.52 -20.72 6.24
N MET A 146 -13.33 -20.27 6.60
CA MET A 146 -12.97 -19.92 7.98
C MET A 146 -13.84 -18.79 8.51
N GLU A 147 -14.02 -17.73 7.72
CA GLU A 147 -14.85 -16.58 8.09
C GLU A 147 -16.31 -16.99 8.29
N LEU A 148 -16.89 -17.73 7.34
CA LEU A 148 -18.26 -18.24 7.44
C LEU A 148 -18.46 -19.16 8.63
N SER A 149 -17.48 -20.03 8.91
CA SER A 149 -17.52 -20.92 10.07
C SER A 149 -17.57 -20.12 11.38
N LEU A 150 -16.67 -19.18 11.56
CA LEU A 150 -16.65 -18.31 12.74
C LEU A 150 -17.94 -17.51 12.88
N ARG A 151 -18.43 -16.95 11.79
CA ARG A 151 -19.71 -16.20 11.79
C ARG A 151 -20.91 -17.08 12.16
N LYS A 152 -21.02 -18.30 11.59
CA LYS A 152 -22.11 -19.21 11.93
C LYS A 152 -22.02 -19.69 13.39
N ILE A 153 -20.80 -19.96 13.90
CA ILE A 153 -20.60 -20.33 15.29
C ILE A 153 -21.00 -19.16 16.20
N ALA A 154 -20.55 -17.95 15.90
CA ALA A 154 -20.88 -16.76 16.68
C ALA A 154 -22.38 -16.41 16.62
N ALA A 155 -23.03 -16.58 15.47
CA ALA A 155 -24.44 -16.33 15.29
C ALA A 155 -25.34 -17.30 16.06
N ALA A 156 -24.87 -18.53 16.31
CA ALA A 156 -25.66 -19.53 17.06
C ALA A 156 -25.91 -19.10 18.52
N ASP A 157 -25.01 -18.33 19.11
CA ASP A 157 -25.12 -17.83 20.49
C ASP A 157 -25.61 -16.37 20.56
N LEU A 158 -25.89 -15.75 19.40
CA LEU A 158 -26.27 -14.34 19.34
C LEU A 158 -27.77 -14.14 19.59
N VAL A 159 -28.06 -13.32 20.58
CA VAL A 159 -29.40 -12.79 20.82
C VAL A 159 -29.37 -11.27 20.62
N ILE A 160 -30.19 -10.77 19.68
CA ILE A 160 -30.38 -9.33 19.50
C ILE A 160 -31.42 -8.85 20.51
N ASP A 161 -31.02 -7.90 21.38
CA ASP A 161 -31.92 -7.28 22.33
C ASP A 161 -32.97 -6.42 21.60
N PRO A 162 -34.28 -6.70 21.76
CA PRO A 162 -35.34 -5.89 21.15
C PRO A 162 -35.21 -4.40 21.51
N ALA A 163 -34.71 -4.07 22.71
CA ALA A 163 -34.51 -2.68 23.14
C ALA A 163 -33.44 -1.95 22.29
N GLU A 164 -32.43 -2.66 21.76
CA GLU A 164 -31.47 -2.05 20.84
C GLU A 164 -32.09 -1.78 19.46
N VAL A 165 -32.97 -2.69 19.00
CA VAL A 165 -33.71 -2.49 17.75
C VAL A 165 -34.60 -1.25 17.88
N ASP A 166 -35.34 -1.13 19.00
CA ASP A 166 -36.20 0.02 19.25
C ASP A 166 -35.41 1.34 19.34
N LYS A 167 -34.28 1.36 20.03
CA LYS A 167 -33.37 2.53 20.08
C LYS A 167 -32.89 2.93 18.71
N ARG A 168 -32.48 1.97 17.89
CA ARG A 168 -32.00 2.24 16.54
C ARG A 168 -33.11 2.74 15.62
N LEU A 169 -34.29 2.16 15.77
CA LEU A 169 -35.48 2.59 15.03
C LEU A 169 -35.86 4.03 15.43
N GLU A 170 -35.86 4.35 16.74
CA GLU A 170 -36.10 5.71 17.23
C GLU A 170 -35.06 6.70 16.68
N ALA A 171 -33.80 6.30 16.59
CA ALA A 171 -32.74 7.11 15.97
C ALA A 171 -33.00 7.42 14.49
N GLU A 172 -33.62 6.50 13.73
CA GLU A 172 -33.90 6.66 12.30
C GLU A 172 -35.17 7.45 12.01
N ILE A 173 -36.24 7.20 12.74
CA ILE A 173 -37.59 7.73 12.45
C ILE A 173 -38.20 8.56 13.59
N GLY A 174 -37.56 8.58 14.77
CA GLY A 174 -38.03 9.31 15.92
C GLY A 174 -38.01 10.83 15.78
N ALA A 175 -38.43 11.51 16.83
CA ALA A 175 -38.35 12.95 16.89
C ALA A 175 -36.90 13.43 16.79
N GLN A 176 -36.70 14.60 16.19
CA GLN A 176 -35.39 15.25 16.05
C GLN A 176 -35.52 16.70 16.55
N VAL A 177 -34.43 17.24 17.05
CA VAL A 177 -34.42 18.65 17.50
C VAL A 177 -33.40 19.42 16.67
N GLN A 178 -33.86 20.40 15.90
CA GLN A 178 -33.01 21.34 15.20
C GLN A 178 -32.50 22.39 16.19
N VAL A 179 -31.20 22.52 16.32
CA VAL A 179 -30.60 23.42 17.29
C VAL A 179 -29.52 24.32 16.68
N ARG A 180 -29.26 25.42 17.40
CA ARG A 180 -28.00 26.16 17.30
C ARG A 180 -27.14 25.83 18.51
N MET A 181 -25.83 25.71 18.30
CA MET A 181 -24.87 25.34 19.33
C MET A 181 -23.69 26.32 19.35
N ILE A 182 -23.25 26.64 20.55
CA ILE A 182 -22.00 27.34 20.84
C ILE A 182 -21.11 26.37 21.62
N SER A 183 -19.90 26.16 21.18
CA SER A 183 -18.92 25.28 21.80
C SER A 183 -17.74 26.08 22.33
N LEU A 184 -17.38 25.90 23.61
CA LEU A 184 -16.35 26.64 24.31
C LEU A 184 -15.44 25.68 25.10
N ARG A 185 -14.18 26.04 25.27
CA ARG A 185 -13.18 25.18 25.95
C ARG A 185 -13.14 25.40 27.46
N THR A 186 -13.64 26.55 27.96
CA THR A 186 -13.59 26.88 29.39
C THR A 186 -14.98 27.19 29.94
N ARG A 187 -15.25 26.72 31.15
CA ARG A 187 -16.52 26.91 31.80
C ARG A 187 -16.82 28.40 32.07
N SER A 188 -15.81 29.16 32.49
CA SER A 188 -15.98 30.59 32.75
C SER A 188 -16.44 31.36 31.52
N ARG A 189 -15.88 31.02 30.34
CA ARG A 189 -16.29 31.60 29.07
C ARG A 189 -17.70 31.19 28.67
N ALA A 190 -18.07 29.94 28.97
CA ALA A 190 -19.43 29.46 28.73
C ALA A 190 -20.46 30.17 29.62
N GLU A 191 -20.12 30.46 30.86
CA GLU A 191 -20.97 31.22 31.77
C GLU A 191 -21.22 32.65 31.27
N GLU A 192 -20.17 33.36 30.82
CA GLU A 192 -20.31 34.69 30.20
C GLU A 192 -21.23 34.69 28.98
N VAL A 193 -20.99 33.72 28.06
CA VAL A 193 -21.74 33.63 26.80
C VAL A 193 -23.19 33.20 27.07
N LEU A 194 -23.43 32.33 28.06
CA LEU A 194 -24.78 31.94 28.46
C LEU A 194 -25.60 33.13 28.95
N GLU A 195 -25.02 34.01 29.81
CA GLU A 195 -25.69 35.22 30.27
C GLU A 195 -26.04 36.17 29.11
N LEU A 196 -25.12 36.33 28.15
CA LEU A 196 -25.38 37.11 26.92
C LEU A 196 -26.51 36.50 26.09
N ALA A 197 -26.51 35.16 25.94
CA ALA A 197 -27.52 34.45 25.20
C ALA A 197 -28.90 34.51 25.84
N LYS A 198 -28.97 34.41 27.18
CA LYS A 198 -30.23 34.54 27.96
C LYS A 198 -30.76 35.98 27.90
N ALA A 199 -29.87 36.99 27.91
CA ALA A 199 -30.27 38.38 27.81
C ALA A 199 -30.90 38.75 26.45
N ASN A 200 -30.38 38.18 25.37
CA ASN A 200 -30.84 38.41 23.99
C ASN A 200 -30.91 37.09 23.19
N PRO A 201 -31.97 36.30 23.38
CA PRO A 201 -32.09 34.99 22.72
C PRO A 201 -32.05 35.03 21.18
N ASP A 202 -32.52 36.11 20.57
CA ASP A 202 -32.56 36.27 19.11
C ASP A 202 -31.17 36.50 18.49
N ASP A 203 -30.20 36.99 19.27
CA ASP A 203 -28.82 37.17 18.85
C ASP A 203 -27.99 35.89 18.99
N PHE A 204 -28.56 34.75 19.37
CA PHE A 204 -27.83 33.50 19.59
C PHE A 204 -26.97 33.08 18.38
N GLY A 205 -27.48 33.25 17.16
CA GLY A 205 -26.73 32.96 15.94
C GLY A 205 -25.53 33.87 15.71
N LYS A 206 -25.59 35.12 16.19
CA LYS A 206 -24.47 36.06 16.17
C LYS A 206 -23.45 35.67 17.24
N LEU A 207 -23.91 35.37 18.44
CA LEU A 207 -23.05 34.91 19.53
C LEU A 207 -22.33 33.60 19.14
N ALA A 208 -23.00 32.68 18.46
CA ALA A 208 -22.38 31.46 17.95
C ALA A 208 -21.27 31.76 16.93
N LYS A 209 -21.48 32.71 16.03
CA LYS A 209 -20.46 33.15 15.08
C LYS A 209 -19.24 33.79 15.75
N ASP A 210 -19.50 34.63 16.76
CA ASP A 210 -18.47 35.47 17.37
C ASP A 210 -17.69 34.73 18.49
N PHE A 211 -18.32 33.77 19.16
CA PHE A 211 -17.77 33.13 20.35
C PHE A 211 -17.56 31.61 20.25
N SER A 212 -18.22 30.90 19.31
CA SER A 212 -18.02 29.45 19.24
C SER A 212 -16.60 29.13 18.76
N GLU A 213 -15.94 28.27 19.52
CA GLU A 213 -14.58 27.78 19.22
C GLU A 213 -14.57 26.56 18.31
N ASP A 214 -15.75 26.01 17.95
CA ASP A 214 -15.88 25.04 16.88
C ASP A 214 -16.12 25.77 15.54
N PRO A 215 -15.17 25.65 14.57
CA PRO A 215 -15.25 26.37 13.29
C PRO A 215 -16.50 26.04 12.47
N ASN A 216 -17.01 24.81 12.58
CA ASN A 216 -18.18 24.37 11.81
C ASN A 216 -19.45 25.05 12.33
N SER A 217 -19.67 25.04 13.63
CA SER A 217 -20.82 25.72 14.23
C SER A 217 -20.70 27.24 14.12
N ALA A 218 -19.51 27.82 14.31
CA ALA A 218 -19.27 29.25 14.15
C ALA A 218 -19.64 29.76 12.75
N SER A 219 -19.15 29.10 11.70
CA SER A 219 -19.41 29.47 10.31
C SER A 219 -20.90 29.41 9.93
N ALA A 220 -21.62 28.45 10.50
CA ALA A 220 -23.06 28.25 10.30
C ALA A 220 -23.93 29.04 11.29
N ARG A 221 -23.37 30.02 12.03
CA ARG A 221 -24.07 30.76 13.11
C ARG A 221 -24.73 29.82 14.13
N GLY A 222 -24.03 28.77 14.51
CA GLY A 222 -24.45 27.75 15.45
C GLY A 222 -25.36 26.67 14.89
N LEU A 223 -25.88 26.78 13.69
CA LEU A 223 -26.80 25.79 13.12
C LEU A 223 -26.06 24.50 12.82
N ILE A 224 -26.49 23.40 13.46
CA ILE A 224 -25.95 22.06 13.25
C ILE A 224 -27.05 21.13 12.72
N PRO A 225 -26.69 19.96 12.14
CA PRO A 225 -27.70 18.96 11.77
C PRO A 225 -28.62 18.61 12.94
N PRO A 226 -29.90 18.27 12.69
CA PRO A 226 -30.84 17.94 13.76
C PRO A 226 -30.32 16.81 14.64
N ILE A 227 -30.40 17.02 15.96
CA ILE A 227 -30.01 16.02 16.96
C ILE A 227 -31.09 14.95 17.03
N ARG A 228 -30.63 13.69 16.97
CA ARG A 228 -31.46 12.49 17.08
C ARG A 228 -31.19 11.79 18.40
N ARG A 229 -32.14 11.01 18.90
CA ARG A 229 -31.92 10.16 20.07
C ARG A 229 -31.00 8.98 19.71
N HIS A 230 -30.22 8.53 20.67
CA HIS A 230 -29.35 7.33 20.59
C HIS A 230 -28.26 7.39 19.51
N VAL A 231 -27.81 8.57 19.09
CA VAL A 231 -26.78 8.76 18.06
C VAL A 231 -25.55 9.50 18.57
N GLY A 232 -25.77 10.50 19.44
CA GLY A 232 -24.72 11.39 19.91
C GLY A 232 -24.36 11.17 21.39
N ASP A 233 -23.90 12.26 22.02
CA ASP A 233 -23.60 12.24 23.44
C ASP A 233 -24.88 12.21 24.28
N PRO A 234 -25.02 11.30 25.28
CA PRO A 234 -26.26 11.14 26.06
C PRO A 234 -26.63 12.36 26.87
N GLU A 235 -25.66 13.16 27.36
CA GLU A 235 -25.95 14.37 28.16
C GLU A 235 -26.49 15.47 27.24
N LEU A 236 -25.86 15.64 26.06
CA LEU A 236 -26.35 16.57 25.04
C LEU A 236 -27.77 16.19 24.58
N GLU A 237 -28.01 14.93 24.27
CA GLU A 237 -29.33 14.46 23.86
C GLU A 237 -30.38 14.70 24.94
N ARG A 238 -30.07 14.36 26.18
CA ARG A 238 -30.97 14.55 27.31
C ARG A 238 -31.35 16.03 27.48
N ALA A 239 -30.37 16.92 27.44
CA ALA A 239 -30.60 18.36 27.61
C ALA A 239 -31.43 18.90 26.43
N VAL A 240 -31.06 18.57 25.19
CA VAL A 240 -31.73 19.10 24.01
C VAL A 240 -33.19 18.67 23.89
N PHE A 241 -33.48 17.40 24.20
CA PHE A 241 -34.86 16.89 24.13
C PHE A 241 -35.77 17.35 25.30
N GLN A 242 -35.26 18.10 26.29
CA GLN A 242 -36.01 18.75 27.32
C GLN A 242 -36.41 20.20 26.99
N LEU A 243 -35.77 20.80 25.97
CA LEU A 243 -36.02 22.18 25.58
C LEU A 243 -37.29 22.33 24.74
N ASN A 244 -38.00 23.42 24.99
CA ASN A 244 -39.04 23.91 24.10
C ASN A 244 -38.45 24.75 22.96
N GLU A 245 -39.23 24.97 21.91
CA GLU A 245 -38.79 25.83 20.78
C GLU A 245 -38.46 27.26 21.27
N GLY A 246 -37.29 27.76 20.90
CA GLY A 246 -36.75 29.05 21.34
C GLY A 246 -35.98 29.01 22.66
N GLU A 247 -36.05 27.92 23.43
CA GLU A 247 -35.42 27.79 24.75
C GLU A 247 -33.91 27.53 24.61
N ILE A 248 -33.13 28.08 25.56
CA ILE A 248 -31.68 27.94 25.65
C ILE A 248 -31.36 27.01 26.82
N SER A 249 -30.45 26.06 26.59
CA SER A 249 -30.00 25.11 27.62
C SER A 249 -29.15 25.79 28.69
N GLU A 250 -29.01 25.16 29.83
CA GLU A 250 -27.87 25.39 30.71
C GLU A 250 -26.58 24.87 30.02
N ILE A 251 -25.42 25.10 30.63
CA ILE A 251 -24.15 24.63 30.12
C ILE A 251 -24.10 23.10 30.17
N ILE A 252 -23.85 22.48 29.03
CA ILE A 252 -23.72 21.03 28.87
C ILE A 252 -22.24 20.70 28.70
N GLU A 253 -21.71 19.83 29.54
CA GLU A 253 -20.32 19.40 29.47
C GLU A 253 -20.21 18.10 28.64
N VAL A 254 -19.48 18.17 27.53
CA VAL A 254 -19.28 17.03 26.59
C VAL A 254 -17.83 16.99 26.17
N ALA A 255 -17.15 15.88 26.43
CA ALA A 255 -15.78 15.60 25.94
C ALA A 255 -14.80 16.78 26.18
N SER A 256 -14.76 17.36 27.36
CA SER A 256 -13.93 18.51 27.74
C SER A 256 -14.28 19.83 27.02
N GLN A 257 -15.49 19.94 26.50
CA GLN A 257 -16.06 21.16 25.95
C GLN A 257 -17.34 21.53 26.71
N TYR A 258 -17.65 22.83 26.73
CA TYR A 258 -18.84 23.39 27.33
C TYR A 258 -19.76 23.90 26.23
N LEU A 259 -20.93 23.26 26.09
CA LEU A 259 -21.88 23.54 25.04
C LEU A 259 -23.05 24.34 25.58
N ILE A 260 -23.51 25.33 24.82
CA ILE A 260 -24.77 26.05 25.03
C ILE A 260 -25.59 25.81 23.77
N VAL A 261 -26.84 25.40 23.95
CA VAL A 261 -27.71 25.02 22.85
C VAL A 261 -29.03 25.79 22.91
N ARG A 262 -29.47 26.30 21.73
CA ARG A 262 -30.83 26.87 21.58
C ARG A 262 -31.65 25.96 20.69
N CYS A 263 -32.83 25.57 21.14
CA CYS A 263 -33.77 24.83 20.33
C CYS A 263 -34.42 25.76 19.30
N GLU A 264 -34.22 25.45 18.00
CA GLU A 264 -34.84 26.21 16.90
C GLU A 264 -36.25 25.68 16.58
N ARG A 265 -36.37 24.36 16.51
CA ARG A 265 -37.65 23.68 16.31
C ARG A 265 -37.57 22.21 16.66
N ILE A 266 -38.70 21.64 17.02
CA ILE A 266 -38.89 20.22 17.25
C ILE A 266 -39.47 19.59 15.97
N ILE A 267 -38.76 18.64 15.40
CA ILE A 267 -39.20 17.89 14.21
C ILE A 267 -39.90 16.63 14.69
N PRO A 268 -41.20 16.46 14.43
CA PRO A 268 -41.95 15.31 14.94
C PRO A 268 -41.46 14.00 14.30
N PRO A 269 -41.73 12.84 14.92
CA PRO A 269 -41.41 11.54 14.36
C PRO A 269 -42.03 11.35 12.96
N ARG A 270 -41.33 10.65 12.11
CA ARG A 270 -41.87 10.28 10.78
C ARG A 270 -43.02 9.29 10.96
N THR A 271 -44.19 9.60 10.41
CA THR A 271 -45.30 8.66 10.34
C THR A 271 -44.99 7.65 9.21
N ILE A 272 -44.82 6.38 9.57
CA ILE A 272 -44.58 5.29 8.64
C ILE A 272 -45.68 4.24 8.76
N THR A 273 -45.97 3.53 7.67
CA THR A 273 -46.91 2.42 7.68
C THR A 273 -46.35 1.23 8.46
N PRO A 274 -47.22 0.31 8.97
CA PRO A 274 -46.74 -0.88 9.66
C PRO A 274 -45.81 -1.76 8.80
N ASP A 275 -45.97 -1.77 7.47
CA ASP A 275 -45.10 -2.52 6.57
C ASP A 275 -43.72 -1.92 6.46
N VAL A 276 -43.62 -0.59 6.35
CA VAL A 276 -42.35 0.13 6.33
C VAL A 276 -41.62 -0.01 7.66
N ARG A 277 -42.37 -0.01 8.78
CA ARG A 277 -41.83 -0.28 10.10
C ARG A 277 -41.20 -1.66 10.19
N ARG A 278 -41.90 -2.70 9.78
CA ARG A 278 -41.37 -4.09 9.76
C ARG A 278 -40.09 -4.20 8.90
N GLN A 279 -40.10 -3.57 7.74
CA GLN A 279 -38.91 -3.56 6.88
C GLN A 279 -37.71 -2.85 7.52
N ALA A 280 -37.94 -1.74 8.22
CA ALA A 280 -36.91 -1.02 8.95
C ALA A 280 -36.38 -1.87 10.12
N GLU A 281 -37.27 -2.47 10.92
CA GLU A 281 -36.89 -3.38 12.00
C GLU A 281 -36.07 -4.56 11.50
N HIS A 282 -36.48 -5.20 10.40
CA HIS A 282 -35.71 -6.32 9.80
C HIS A 282 -34.31 -5.87 9.36
N ARG A 283 -34.21 -4.75 8.65
CA ARG A 283 -32.93 -4.18 8.24
C ARG A 283 -32.01 -3.83 9.43
N ILE A 284 -32.60 -3.31 10.52
CA ILE A 284 -31.87 -2.99 11.75
C ILE A 284 -31.38 -4.26 12.44
N VAL A 285 -32.23 -5.30 12.52
CA VAL A 285 -31.84 -6.60 13.06
C VAL A 285 -30.69 -7.19 12.26
N ASP A 286 -30.77 -7.18 10.93
CA ASP A 286 -29.71 -7.65 10.05
C ASP A 286 -28.40 -6.88 10.27
N TYR A 287 -28.47 -5.56 10.34
CA TYR A 287 -27.31 -4.71 10.61
C TYR A 287 -26.67 -4.99 11.99
N LEU A 288 -27.49 -5.10 13.05
CA LEU A 288 -27.02 -5.40 14.39
C LEU A 288 -26.44 -6.82 14.48
N THR A 289 -27.05 -7.77 13.77
CA THR A 289 -26.56 -9.14 13.67
C THR A 289 -25.18 -9.15 13.02
N ASP A 290 -25.04 -8.57 11.84
CA ASP A 290 -23.76 -8.52 11.14
C ASP A 290 -22.65 -7.86 11.98
N LYS A 291 -22.95 -6.74 12.62
CA LYS A 291 -22.00 -6.04 13.49
C LYS A 291 -21.57 -6.89 14.69
N LYS A 292 -22.56 -7.43 15.43
CA LYS A 292 -22.26 -8.23 16.63
C LYS A 292 -21.63 -9.57 16.33
N VAL A 293 -22.00 -10.21 15.21
CA VAL A 293 -21.40 -11.46 14.77
C VAL A 293 -19.90 -11.26 14.48
N GLY A 294 -19.50 -10.14 13.86
CA GLY A 294 -18.08 -9.83 13.66
C GLY A 294 -17.31 -9.72 14.97
N GLU A 295 -17.82 -8.93 15.91
CA GLU A 295 -17.21 -8.74 17.23
C GLU A 295 -17.15 -10.05 18.06
N LEU A 296 -18.17 -10.90 17.91
CA LEU A 296 -18.22 -12.21 18.58
C LEU A 296 -17.27 -13.20 17.94
N ALA A 297 -17.15 -13.20 16.60
CA ALA A 297 -16.23 -14.07 15.87
C ALA A 297 -14.76 -13.81 16.27
N ASP A 298 -14.36 -12.53 16.36
CA ASP A 298 -13.02 -12.15 16.81
C ASP A 298 -12.74 -12.59 18.26
N ARG A 299 -13.73 -12.44 19.14
CA ARG A 299 -13.62 -12.89 20.54
C ARG A 299 -13.58 -14.41 20.62
N LEU A 300 -14.39 -15.09 19.83
CA LEU A 300 -14.44 -16.55 19.80
C LEU A 300 -13.08 -17.14 19.40
N LEU A 301 -12.45 -16.63 18.35
CA LEU A 301 -11.13 -17.15 17.94
C LEU A 301 -10.10 -16.99 19.05
N LYS A 302 -10.04 -15.82 19.69
CA LYS A 302 -9.15 -15.59 20.85
C LYS A 302 -9.46 -16.53 22.03
N GLN A 303 -10.74 -16.81 22.25
CA GLN A 303 -11.18 -17.71 23.30
C GLN A 303 -10.77 -19.16 22.98
N LEU A 304 -10.93 -19.62 21.74
CA LEU A 304 -10.47 -20.94 21.30
C LEU A 304 -8.96 -21.09 21.45
N GLN A 305 -8.18 -20.08 21.08
CA GLN A 305 -6.73 -20.07 21.23
C GLN A 305 -6.26 -20.18 22.71
N THR A 306 -7.09 -19.74 23.65
CA THR A 306 -6.74 -19.77 25.09
C THR A 306 -7.31 -20.98 25.83
N GLN A 307 -8.40 -21.56 25.35
CA GLN A 307 -9.09 -22.67 26.03
C GLN A 307 -8.70 -24.06 25.54
N VAL A 308 -8.21 -24.15 24.31
CA VAL A 308 -7.78 -25.40 23.67
C VAL A 308 -6.30 -25.63 23.96
N GLU A 309 -5.92 -26.87 24.25
CA GLU A 309 -4.52 -27.25 24.43
C GLU A 309 -3.80 -27.22 23.08
N ILE A 310 -2.88 -26.24 22.93
CA ILE A 310 -2.07 -26.06 21.73
C ILE A 310 -0.60 -26.24 22.11
N VAL A 311 0.07 -27.22 21.51
CA VAL A 311 1.52 -27.41 21.66
C VAL A 311 2.19 -27.06 20.33
N ASN A 312 2.90 -25.93 20.30
CA ASN A 312 3.70 -25.52 19.14
C ASN A 312 5.08 -26.18 19.23
N VAL A 313 5.26 -27.25 18.46
CA VAL A 313 6.49 -28.04 18.41
C VAL A 313 7.53 -27.39 17.49
N TYR A 314 7.08 -26.76 16.40
CA TYR A 314 7.93 -26.20 15.35
C TYR A 314 8.86 -25.09 15.86
N ASN A 315 8.37 -24.26 16.78
CA ASN A 315 9.11 -23.12 17.34
C ASN A 315 9.91 -23.49 18.60
N ASP A 316 9.90 -24.76 19.02
CA ASP A 316 10.58 -25.25 20.21
C ASP A 316 11.57 -26.34 19.83
N SER A 317 12.86 -26.09 20.03
CA SER A 317 13.93 -27.03 19.67
C SER A 317 13.94 -28.32 20.48
N GLU A 318 13.50 -28.29 21.74
CA GLU A 318 13.44 -29.48 22.59
C GLU A 318 12.24 -30.36 22.22
N LEU A 319 11.09 -29.72 22.01
CA LEU A 319 9.88 -30.42 21.55
C LEU A 319 10.08 -31.02 20.15
N SER A 320 10.73 -30.29 19.21
CA SER A 320 11.04 -30.81 17.88
C SER A 320 11.89 -32.07 17.88
N GLN A 321 12.80 -32.21 18.84
CA GLN A 321 13.60 -33.43 19.03
C GLN A 321 12.78 -34.57 19.63
N SER A 322 11.86 -34.30 20.56
CA SER A 322 11.03 -35.29 21.22
C SER A 322 9.83 -35.75 20.38
N MET A 323 9.36 -34.90 19.46
CA MET A 323 8.21 -35.14 18.58
C MET A 323 8.59 -34.96 17.10
N PRO A 324 9.49 -35.79 16.54
CA PRO A 324 10.01 -35.61 15.20
C PRO A 324 8.88 -35.69 14.14
N GLY A 325 8.87 -34.75 13.20
CA GLY A 325 7.88 -34.71 12.13
C GLY A 325 6.54 -34.06 12.49
N ILE A 326 6.33 -33.64 13.73
CA ILE A 326 5.17 -32.88 14.16
C ILE A 326 5.53 -31.40 14.20
N ALA A 327 4.65 -30.55 13.66
CA ALA A 327 4.78 -29.09 13.72
C ALA A 327 3.97 -28.50 14.89
N ALA A 328 2.76 -28.98 15.12
CA ALA A 328 1.95 -28.63 16.29
C ALA A 328 0.93 -29.72 16.62
N THR A 329 0.39 -29.66 17.85
CA THR A 329 -0.84 -30.39 18.21
C THR A 329 -1.91 -29.41 18.66
N VAL A 330 -3.17 -29.70 18.31
CA VAL A 330 -4.36 -28.95 18.67
C VAL A 330 -5.36 -29.93 19.24
N ASP A 331 -5.48 -30.00 20.57
CA ASP A 331 -6.09 -31.13 21.28
C ASP A 331 -5.48 -32.45 20.81
N ASN A 332 -6.31 -33.34 20.23
CA ASN A 332 -5.91 -34.62 19.69
C ASN A 332 -5.47 -34.62 18.23
N ALA A 333 -5.60 -33.49 17.54
CA ALA A 333 -5.21 -33.36 16.13
C ALA A 333 -3.73 -32.97 16.01
N GLN A 334 -3.01 -33.63 15.11
CA GLN A 334 -1.61 -33.34 14.83
C GLN A 334 -1.49 -32.62 13.48
N ILE A 335 -0.69 -31.57 13.45
CA ILE A 335 -0.23 -30.89 12.23
C ILE A 335 1.20 -31.33 12.01
N THR A 336 1.47 -32.02 10.92
CA THR A 336 2.82 -32.50 10.60
C THR A 336 3.68 -31.44 9.92
N VAL A 337 5.02 -31.55 10.06
CA VAL A 337 5.97 -30.70 9.32
C VAL A 337 5.78 -30.86 7.80
N ARG A 338 5.38 -32.04 7.33
CA ARG A 338 5.08 -32.28 5.92
C ARG A 338 3.87 -31.47 5.45
N GLU A 339 2.77 -31.50 6.21
CA GLU A 339 1.58 -30.69 5.89
C GLU A 339 1.90 -29.20 5.92
N LEU A 340 2.68 -28.74 6.90
CA LEU A 340 3.16 -27.37 6.98
C LEU A 340 4.01 -27.00 5.76
N SER A 341 4.91 -27.88 5.32
CA SER A 341 5.74 -27.67 4.12
C SER A 341 4.88 -27.51 2.86
N GLU A 342 3.88 -28.39 2.69
CA GLU A 342 2.96 -28.33 1.53
C GLU A 342 2.12 -27.05 1.56
N GLU A 343 1.64 -26.65 2.74
CA GLU A 343 0.92 -25.40 2.92
C GLU A 343 1.80 -24.19 2.58
N CYS A 344 3.06 -24.19 3.03
CA CYS A 344 4.03 -23.13 2.71
C CYS A 344 4.34 -23.07 1.21
N ILE A 345 4.54 -24.22 0.55
CA ILE A 345 4.77 -24.25 -0.90
C ILE A 345 3.53 -23.76 -1.66
N ALA A 346 2.33 -24.18 -1.25
CA ALA A 346 1.09 -23.76 -1.90
C ALA A 346 0.88 -22.25 -1.79
N ARG A 347 1.25 -21.64 -0.66
CA ARG A 347 1.06 -20.19 -0.42
C ARG A 347 2.16 -19.33 -1.00
N TYR A 348 3.41 -19.74 -0.85
CA TYR A 348 4.58 -18.89 -1.07
C TYR A 348 5.58 -19.50 -2.05
N GLY A 349 5.31 -20.71 -2.51
CA GLY A 349 6.27 -21.47 -3.31
C GLY A 349 6.67 -20.79 -4.61
N MET A 350 5.75 -20.07 -5.27
CA MET A 350 6.07 -19.34 -6.52
C MET A 350 7.05 -18.20 -6.29
N GLU A 351 6.85 -17.43 -5.23
CA GLU A 351 7.72 -16.31 -4.87
C GLU A 351 9.11 -16.80 -4.49
N VAL A 352 9.17 -17.78 -3.58
CA VAL A 352 10.42 -18.37 -3.12
C VAL A 352 11.17 -19.05 -4.26
N LEU A 353 10.46 -19.79 -5.13
CA LEU A 353 11.06 -20.44 -6.30
C LEU A 353 11.66 -19.44 -7.27
N THR A 354 10.99 -18.32 -7.49
CA THR A 354 11.52 -17.23 -8.33
C THR A 354 12.82 -16.67 -7.76
N GLY A 355 12.89 -16.44 -6.45
CA GLY A 355 14.11 -16.03 -5.77
C GLY A 355 15.25 -17.04 -5.92
N GLU A 356 14.94 -18.35 -5.76
CA GLU A 356 15.92 -19.42 -5.94
C GLU A 356 16.43 -19.53 -7.40
N MET A 357 15.54 -19.39 -8.38
CA MET A 357 15.92 -19.38 -9.79
C MET A 357 16.86 -18.19 -10.09
N ASN A 358 16.54 -17.00 -9.62
CA ASN A 358 17.37 -15.81 -9.81
C ASN A 358 18.74 -15.97 -9.14
N ARG A 359 18.79 -16.50 -7.93
CA ARG A 359 20.04 -16.77 -7.22
C ARG A 359 20.88 -17.82 -7.94
N THR A 360 20.25 -18.86 -8.47
CA THR A 360 20.93 -19.90 -9.28
C THR A 360 21.54 -19.28 -10.53
N LEU A 361 20.83 -18.40 -11.24
CA LEU A 361 21.35 -17.68 -12.39
C LEU A 361 22.59 -16.84 -12.05
N LEU A 362 22.50 -16.04 -10.98
CA LEU A 362 23.63 -15.20 -10.54
C LEU A 362 24.84 -16.04 -10.14
N ARG A 363 24.63 -17.13 -9.40
CA ARG A 363 25.70 -18.04 -9.00
C ARG A 363 26.39 -18.68 -10.22
N GLN A 364 25.63 -19.13 -11.20
CA GLN A 364 26.17 -19.70 -12.45
C GLN A 364 27.00 -18.66 -13.21
N GLN A 365 26.58 -17.40 -13.27
CA GLN A 365 27.32 -16.32 -13.91
C GLN A 365 28.60 -15.97 -13.16
N LEU A 366 28.57 -15.90 -11.84
CA LEU A 366 29.77 -15.70 -11.03
C LEU A 366 30.80 -16.81 -11.25
N GLN A 367 30.36 -18.07 -11.23
CA GLN A 367 31.22 -19.22 -11.49
C GLN A 367 31.84 -19.19 -12.91
N ALA A 368 31.04 -18.85 -13.91
CA ALA A 368 31.52 -18.73 -15.30
C ALA A 368 32.60 -17.66 -15.46
N ARG A 369 32.52 -16.58 -14.68
CA ARG A 369 33.49 -15.47 -14.69
C ARG A 369 34.58 -15.63 -13.60
N LYS A 370 34.57 -16.71 -12.83
CA LYS A 370 35.50 -16.97 -11.70
C LYS A 370 35.49 -15.87 -10.64
N LEU A 371 34.31 -15.32 -10.38
CA LEU A 371 34.06 -14.33 -9.33
C LEU A 371 33.45 -15.02 -8.11
N GLU A 372 33.74 -14.50 -6.92
CA GLU A 372 33.22 -15.01 -5.67
C GLU A 372 32.71 -13.83 -4.82
N VAL A 373 31.59 -14.05 -4.12
CA VAL A 373 31.06 -13.13 -3.11
C VAL A 373 31.60 -13.60 -1.76
N THR A 374 32.37 -12.75 -1.10
CA THR A 374 32.95 -13.02 0.22
C THR A 374 32.16 -12.37 1.33
N ASP A 375 32.37 -12.84 2.58
CA ASP A 375 31.72 -12.22 3.76
C ASP A 375 32.10 -10.73 3.92
N ALA A 376 33.34 -10.37 3.53
CA ALA A 376 33.77 -8.97 3.54
C ALA A 376 32.97 -8.11 2.55
N ASP A 377 32.66 -8.64 1.38
CA ASP A 377 31.81 -7.95 0.40
C ASP A 377 30.39 -7.73 0.93
N LEU A 378 29.83 -8.74 1.62
CA LEU A 378 28.52 -8.66 2.24
C LEU A 378 28.48 -7.60 3.34
N GLN A 379 29.52 -7.58 4.18
CA GLN A 379 29.64 -6.60 5.26
C GLN A 379 29.69 -5.16 4.72
N VAL A 380 30.52 -4.90 3.70
CA VAL A 380 30.60 -3.59 3.05
C VAL A 380 29.25 -3.16 2.46
N GLU A 381 28.49 -4.10 1.88
CA GLU A 381 27.15 -3.77 1.33
C GLU A 381 26.13 -3.46 2.43
N ILE A 382 26.20 -4.14 3.57
CA ILE A 382 25.33 -3.86 4.74
C ILE A 382 25.67 -2.47 5.32
N GLU A 383 26.96 -2.15 5.48
CA GLU A 383 27.42 -0.84 5.93
C GLU A 383 26.93 0.28 5.00
N ARG A 384 27.09 0.09 3.69
CA ARG A 384 26.57 1.01 2.68
C ARG A 384 25.04 1.18 2.76
N ALA A 385 24.30 0.08 2.99
CA ALA A 385 22.86 0.13 3.15
C ALA A 385 22.46 0.94 4.40
N ALA A 386 23.16 0.76 5.53
CA ALA A 386 22.95 1.53 6.74
C ALA A 386 23.17 3.03 6.49
N GLU A 387 24.32 3.40 5.92
CA GLU A 387 24.66 4.78 5.58
C GLU A 387 23.64 5.44 4.65
N THR A 388 23.28 4.75 3.54
CA THR A 388 22.32 5.26 2.53
C THR A 388 20.94 5.52 3.13
N ASN A 389 20.54 4.75 4.16
CA ASN A 389 19.26 4.92 4.84
C ASN A 389 19.34 5.82 6.08
N GLY A 390 20.49 6.50 6.31
CA GLY A 390 20.68 7.49 7.37
C GLY A 390 20.96 6.90 8.75
N TYR A 391 21.32 5.61 8.83
CA TYR A 391 21.73 4.95 10.07
C TYR A 391 23.22 5.14 10.28
N THR A 392 23.60 6.23 10.98
CA THR A 392 24.99 6.59 11.26
C THR A 392 25.22 6.86 12.73
N LEU A 393 26.39 6.50 13.22
CA LEU A 393 26.86 6.82 14.57
C LEU A 393 27.24 8.31 14.68
N GLY A 394 27.48 8.78 15.89
CA GLY A 394 27.83 10.17 16.14
C GLY A 394 29.17 10.64 15.53
N ASP A 395 30.00 9.71 15.09
CA ASP A 395 31.27 9.96 14.38
C ASP A 395 31.14 9.91 12.85
N GLY A 396 29.89 9.64 12.35
CA GLY A 396 29.59 9.56 10.94
C GLY A 396 29.77 8.16 10.32
N SER A 397 30.23 7.17 11.07
CA SER A 397 30.33 5.78 10.58
C SER A 397 28.95 5.09 10.53
N PRO A 398 28.76 4.07 9.66
CA PRO A 398 27.48 3.35 9.56
C PRO A 398 27.10 2.63 10.87
N ASP A 399 25.86 2.81 11.34
CA ASP A 399 25.27 2.06 12.45
C ASP A 399 24.57 0.80 11.93
N VAL A 400 25.38 -0.24 11.72
CA VAL A 400 24.92 -1.54 11.20
C VAL A 400 23.94 -2.22 12.14
N ASP A 401 24.16 -2.13 13.45
CA ASP A 401 23.32 -2.79 14.44
C ASP A 401 21.91 -2.19 14.46
N GLN A 402 21.80 -0.87 14.42
CA GLN A 402 20.51 -0.17 14.35
C GLN A 402 19.82 -0.44 13.02
N TRP A 403 20.55 -0.45 11.92
CA TRP A 403 20.01 -0.81 10.60
C TRP A 403 19.44 -2.23 10.57
N LEU A 404 20.21 -3.23 11.01
CA LEU A 404 19.75 -4.60 11.06
C LEU A 404 18.54 -4.75 11.97
N THR A 405 18.53 -4.12 13.14
CA THR A 405 17.36 -4.10 14.04
C THR A 405 16.13 -3.55 13.33
N HIS A 406 16.27 -2.44 12.62
CA HIS A 406 15.17 -1.86 11.83
C HIS A 406 14.65 -2.83 10.76
N VAL A 407 15.54 -3.47 10.01
CA VAL A 407 15.18 -4.47 8.98
C VAL A 407 14.42 -5.63 9.60
N LEU A 408 14.90 -6.17 10.72
CA LEU A 408 14.27 -7.30 11.41
C LEU A 408 12.88 -6.94 11.95
N GLU A 409 12.72 -5.77 12.55
CA GLU A 409 11.45 -5.31 13.11
C GLU A 409 10.42 -4.96 12.03
N THR A 410 10.87 -4.34 10.94
CA THR A 410 10.00 -3.87 9.87
C THR A 410 9.56 -4.99 8.95
N GLU A 411 10.48 -5.90 8.62
CA GLU A 411 10.26 -6.94 7.62
C GLU A 411 9.94 -8.30 8.24
N GLY A 412 10.17 -8.49 9.55
CA GLY A 412 9.93 -9.75 10.24
C GLY A 412 10.86 -10.89 9.78
N ALA A 413 11.99 -10.54 9.15
CA ALA A 413 12.95 -11.49 8.61
C ALA A 413 14.07 -11.79 9.62
N THR A 414 14.89 -12.79 9.33
CA THR A 414 16.16 -13.00 10.06
C THR A 414 17.31 -12.32 9.32
N VAL A 415 18.43 -12.07 10.01
CA VAL A 415 19.65 -11.53 9.36
C VAL A 415 20.09 -12.41 8.20
N ASP A 416 20.05 -13.74 8.36
CA ASP A 416 20.42 -14.69 7.31
C ASP A 416 19.53 -14.57 6.07
N LEU A 417 18.23 -14.35 6.26
CA LEU A 417 17.29 -14.12 5.16
C LEU A 417 17.57 -12.78 4.46
N TYR A 418 17.79 -11.72 5.22
CA TYR A 418 18.15 -10.41 4.67
C TYR A 418 19.45 -10.48 3.84
N VAL A 419 20.48 -11.09 4.40
CA VAL A 419 21.77 -11.26 3.69
C VAL A 419 21.58 -12.07 2.42
N ARG A 420 20.85 -13.18 2.47
CA ARG A 420 20.66 -14.09 1.35
C ARG A 420 19.78 -13.52 0.23
N ASP A 421 18.73 -12.80 0.58
CA ASP A 421 17.69 -12.40 -0.37
C ASP A 421 17.85 -10.96 -0.89
N ALA A 422 18.54 -10.09 -0.14
CA ALA A 422 18.78 -8.71 -0.52
C ALA A 422 20.27 -8.37 -0.74
N VAL A 423 21.13 -8.69 0.23
CA VAL A 423 22.53 -8.28 0.20
C VAL A 423 23.33 -9.07 -0.82
N TRP A 424 23.26 -10.41 -0.77
CA TRP A 424 24.05 -11.28 -1.64
C TRP A 424 23.74 -11.06 -3.13
N PRO A 425 22.47 -10.97 -3.60
CA PRO A 425 22.17 -10.68 -5.01
C PRO A 425 22.67 -9.32 -5.47
N SER A 426 22.61 -8.30 -4.59
CA SER A 426 23.16 -6.97 -4.87
C SER A 426 24.67 -7.03 -5.10
N VAL A 427 25.40 -7.67 -4.18
CA VAL A 427 26.86 -7.86 -4.29
C VAL A 427 27.22 -8.70 -5.52
N ALA A 428 26.48 -9.77 -5.78
CA ALA A 428 26.69 -10.61 -6.94
C ALA A 428 26.58 -9.82 -8.25
N LEU A 429 25.53 -9.03 -8.41
CA LEU A 429 25.34 -8.18 -9.58
C LEU A 429 26.41 -7.09 -9.68
N LYS A 430 26.77 -6.44 -8.57
CA LYS A 430 27.87 -5.46 -8.56
C LYS A 430 29.17 -6.06 -9.09
N LYS A 431 29.55 -7.23 -8.59
CA LYS A 431 30.77 -7.92 -9.07
C LYS A 431 30.73 -8.30 -10.56
N LEU A 432 29.53 -8.61 -11.08
CA LEU A 432 29.37 -8.95 -12.51
C LEU A 432 29.50 -7.75 -13.44
N VAL A 433 29.37 -6.52 -12.94
CA VAL A 433 29.37 -5.29 -13.77
C VAL A 433 30.40 -4.26 -13.36
N ASP A 434 31.18 -4.49 -12.30
CA ASP A 434 32.12 -3.50 -11.75
C ASP A 434 33.16 -3.03 -12.77
N ASP A 435 33.64 -3.94 -13.63
CA ASP A 435 34.59 -3.66 -14.72
C ASP A 435 33.96 -2.90 -15.91
N GLN A 436 32.61 -2.86 -15.99
CA GLN A 436 31.89 -2.20 -17.07
C GLN A 436 31.53 -0.74 -16.72
N VAL A 437 31.64 -0.35 -15.44
CA VAL A 437 31.27 0.98 -14.98
C VAL A 437 32.51 1.89 -14.98
N THR A 438 32.58 2.75 -15.98
CA THR A 438 33.60 3.80 -16.05
C THR A 438 32.97 5.17 -15.89
N ILE A 439 33.64 6.06 -15.15
CA ILE A 439 33.23 7.45 -14.97
C ILE A 439 34.16 8.30 -15.82
N THR A 440 33.59 9.09 -16.70
CA THR A 440 34.33 10.03 -17.55
C THR A 440 34.22 11.45 -16.99
N GLU A 441 35.15 12.33 -17.35
CA GLU A 441 35.05 13.76 -17.02
C GLU A 441 33.75 14.39 -17.54
N GLN A 442 33.25 13.90 -18.66
CA GLN A 442 31.97 14.35 -19.20
C GLN A 442 30.80 13.97 -18.27
N ASP A 443 30.83 12.80 -17.64
CA ASP A 443 29.81 12.40 -16.67
C ASP A 443 29.85 13.31 -15.43
N ILE A 444 31.06 13.63 -14.96
CA ILE A 444 31.25 14.51 -13.80
C ILE A 444 30.75 15.93 -14.15
N GLN A 445 31.11 16.46 -15.32
CA GLN A 445 30.65 17.76 -15.78
C GLN A 445 29.12 17.80 -15.92
N SER A 446 28.54 16.78 -16.55
CA SER A 446 27.06 16.70 -16.69
C SER A 446 26.36 16.57 -15.35
N GLY A 447 26.92 15.78 -14.44
CA GLY A 447 26.41 15.66 -13.06
C GLY A 447 26.50 16.96 -12.27
N PHE A 448 27.57 17.72 -12.44
CA PHE A 448 27.76 19.02 -11.84
C PHE A 448 26.70 20.02 -12.35
N GLU A 449 26.54 20.12 -13.66
CA GLU A 449 25.55 21.02 -14.28
C GLU A 449 24.10 20.65 -13.86
N ALA A 450 23.79 19.35 -13.74
CA ALA A 450 22.47 18.89 -13.33
C ALA A 450 22.12 19.23 -11.87
N ASN A 451 23.12 19.09 -10.96
CA ASN A 451 22.87 19.22 -9.53
C ASN A 451 23.15 20.61 -8.98
N TYR A 452 24.21 21.26 -9.45
CA TYR A 452 24.73 22.51 -8.89
C TYR A 452 24.73 23.67 -9.87
N GLY A 453 24.55 23.42 -11.19
CA GLY A 453 24.56 24.45 -12.23
C GLY A 453 23.37 25.40 -12.17
N GLU A 454 23.42 26.42 -13.04
CA GLU A 454 22.30 27.32 -13.23
C GLU A 454 21.05 26.55 -13.68
N ARG A 455 19.88 27.03 -13.28
CA ARG A 455 18.58 26.49 -13.70
C ARG A 455 17.75 27.58 -14.31
N VAL A 456 16.84 27.20 -15.21
CA VAL A 456 15.92 28.15 -15.84
C VAL A 456 14.59 28.13 -15.09
N GLU A 457 14.21 29.26 -14.52
CA GLU A 457 12.90 29.44 -13.91
C GLU A 457 11.85 29.67 -15.00
N VAL A 458 10.79 28.88 -14.97
CA VAL A 458 9.77 28.90 -16.02
C VAL A 458 8.35 28.80 -15.46
N LEU A 459 7.40 29.32 -16.22
CA LEU A 459 6.02 28.86 -16.18
C LEU A 459 5.83 27.82 -17.28
N ALA A 460 5.06 26.77 -17.03
CA ALA A 460 4.81 25.69 -17.96
C ALA A 460 3.32 25.40 -18.15
N ILE A 461 2.92 25.05 -19.37
CA ILE A 461 1.59 24.54 -19.70
C ILE A 461 1.78 23.20 -20.38
N VAL A 462 1.19 22.14 -19.85
CA VAL A 462 1.35 20.77 -20.33
C VAL A 462 0.01 20.24 -20.83
N MET A 463 -0.03 19.73 -22.06
CA MET A 463 -1.26 19.24 -22.70
C MET A 463 -0.98 17.99 -23.53
N GLN A 464 -1.96 17.09 -23.63
CA GLN A 464 -1.85 15.91 -24.50
C GLN A 464 -2.29 16.19 -25.94
N ASN A 465 -3.19 17.13 -26.13
CA ASN A 465 -3.76 17.43 -27.43
C ASN A 465 -3.01 18.56 -28.16
N GLN A 466 -2.31 18.20 -29.26
CA GLN A 466 -1.52 19.16 -30.05
C GLN A 466 -2.33 20.36 -30.58
N ARG A 467 -3.59 20.14 -31.01
CA ARG A 467 -4.42 21.24 -31.56
C ARG A 467 -4.81 22.25 -30.48
N ILE A 468 -5.07 21.75 -29.27
CA ILE A 468 -5.35 22.61 -28.12
C ILE A 468 -4.07 23.36 -27.75
N ALA A 469 -2.93 22.65 -27.66
CA ALA A 469 -1.64 23.25 -27.38
C ALA A 469 -1.27 24.38 -28.36
N GLN A 470 -1.53 24.19 -29.66
CA GLN A 470 -1.28 25.22 -30.66
C GLN A 470 -2.16 26.46 -30.46
N ARG A 471 -3.44 26.29 -30.09
CA ARG A 471 -4.34 27.40 -29.78
C ARG A 471 -3.91 28.14 -28.51
N VAL A 472 -3.54 27.40 -27.45
CA VAL A 472 -3.07 27.99 -26.20
C VAL A 472 -1.76 28.74 -26.41
N TRP A 473 -0.86 28.20 -27.24
CA TRP A 473 0.38 28.88 -27.62
C TRP A 473 0.09 30.24 -28.32
N GLN A 474 -0.86 30.29 -29.25
CA GLN A 474 -1.28 31.52 -29.89
C GLN A 474 -1.79 32.54 -28.87
N MET A 475 -2.69 32.12 -27.96
CA MET A 475 -3.21 33.00 -26.90
C MET A 475 -2.09 33.53 -25.99
N ALA A 476 -1.14 32.67 -25.62
CA ALA A 476 -0.01 33.03 -24.78
C ALA A 476 0.92 34.06 -25.48
N THR A 477 1.13 33.91 -26.79
CA THR A 477 1.99 34.81 -27.57
C THR A 477 1.32 36.14 -27.92
N GLU A 478 -0.02 36.20 -28.02
CA GLU A 478 -0.78 37.42 -28.21
C GLU A 478 -0.70 38.37 -27.00
N SER A 479 -0.63 37.81 -25.79
CA SER A 479 -0.50 38.57 -24.54
C SER A 479 0.55 37.94 -23.64
N PRO A 480 1.84 38.21 -23.83
CA PRO A 480 2.94 37.51 -23.20
C PRO A 480 3.23 37.98 -21.76
N THR A 481 2.21 38.26 -20.94
CA THR A 481 2.37 38.58 -19.51
C THR A 481 2.43 37.32 -18.68
N ASN A 482 3.05 37.39 -17.48
CA ASN A 482 3.13 36.23 -16.57
C ASN A 482 1.75 35.87 -16.03
N GLU A 483 0.93 36.87 -15.74
CA GLU A 483 -0.45 36.70 -15.26
C GLU A 483 -1.30 35.94 -16.28
N HIS A 484 -1.29 36.40 -17.56
CA HIS A 484 -2.07 35.75 -18.60
C HIS A 484 -1.60 34.34 -18.91
N PHE A 485 -0.26 34.12 -18.92
CA PHE A 485 0.29 32.76 -19.07
C PHE A 485 -0.13 31.84 -17.91
N GLY A 486 -0.12 32.37 -16.68
CA GLY A 486 -0.57 31.65 -15.50
C GLY A 486 -2.07 31.30 -15.54
N GLU A 487 -2.92 32.21 -16.01
CA GLU A 487 -4.36 31.94 -16.23
C GLU A 487 -4.57 30.84 -17.26
N LEU A 488 -3.82 30.85 -18.37
CA LEU A 488 -3.87 29.79 -19.37
C LEU A 488 -3.39 28.46 -18.81
N ALA A 489 -2.35 28.46 -17.98
CA ALA A 489 -1.88 27.25 -17.31
C ALA A 489 -2.94 26.66 -16.35
N SER A 490 -3.57 27.52 -15.54
CA SER A 490 -4.65 27.11 -14.63
C SER A 490 -5.86 26.56 -15.39
N GLN A 491 -6.15 27.05 -16.58
CA GLN A 491 -7.30 26.64 -17.38
C GLN A 491 -7.00 25.38 -18.21
N TYR A 492 -5.86 25.32 -18.88
CA TYR A 492 -5.57 24.34 -19.93
C TYR A 492 -4.52 23.30 -19.56
N SER A 493 -3.66 23.54 -18.55
CA SER A 493 -2.66 22.54 -18.18
C SER A 493 -3.33 21.28 -17.64
N GLU A 494 -2.89 20.13 -18.13
CA GLU A 494 -3.32 18.80 -17.68
C GLU A 494 -2.38 18.24 -16.60
N GLU A 495 -1.22 18.87 -16.38
CA GLU A 495 -0.31 18.52 -15.31
C GLU A 495 -0.77 19.20 -14.00
N PRO A 496 -1.07 18.42 -12.94
CA PRO A 496 -1.73 18.93 -11.73
C PRO A 496 -0.98 20.05 -11.01
N ALA A 497 0.35 19.95 -10.89
CA ALA A 497 1.15 20.95 -10.18
C ALA A 497 1.19 22.28 -10.97
N SER A 498 1.47 22.23 -12.27
CA SER A 498 1.41 23.38 -13.15
C SER A 498 0.04 24.05 -13.13
N LYS A 499 -1.03 23.25 -13.21
CA LYS A 499 -2.41 23.75 -13.19
C LYS A 499 -2.75 24.48 -11.89
N ALA A 500 -2.44 23.87 -10.75
CA ALA A 500 -2.76 24.40 -9.42
C ALA A 500 -1.95 25.66 -9.08
N ASN A 501 -0.72 25.76 -9.61
CA ASN A 501 0.22 26.83 -9.31
C ASN A 501 0.37 27.87 -10.44
N TYR A 502 -0.66 28.03 -11.27
CA TYR A 502 -0.66 29.03 -12.36
C TYR A 502 0.59 28.92 -13.24
N GLY A 503 0.96 27.70 -13.61
CA GLY A 503 2.11 27.40 -14.46
C GLY A 503 3.45 27.31 -13.73
N SER A 504 3.54 27.66 -12.47
CA SER A 504 4.78 27.57 -11.70
C SER A 504 5.18 26.11 -11.51
N VAL A 505 6.40 25.79 -11.93
CA VAL A 505 7.01 24.46 -11.83
C VAL A 505 8.45 24.61 -11.29
N PRO A 506 9.05 23.53 -10.79
CA PRO A 506 10.47 23.58 -10.38
C PRO A 506 11.37 24.05 -11.53
N PRO A 507 12.41 24.84 -11.26
CA PRO A 507 13.35 25.31 -12.28
C PRO A 507 14.00 24.16 -13.04
N ILE A 508 14.13 24.35 -14.36
CA ILE A 508 14.68 23.33 -15.27
C ILE A 508 16.20 23.35 -15.20
N ALA A 509 16.80 22.21 -14.83
CA ALA A 509 18.24 21.99 -14.87
C ALA A 509 18.67 21.35 -16.20
N ARG A 510 19.95 21.47 -16.57
CA ARG A 510 20.55 20.67 -17.65
C ARG A 510 20.66 19.21 -17.21
N HIS A 511 20.68 18.31 -18.19
CA HIS A 511 20.85 16.86 -17.98
C HIS A 511 19.80 16.23 -17.06
N SER A 512 18.60 16.84 -16.96
CA SER A 512 17.46 16.32 -16.20
C SER A 512 16.71 15.19 -16.92
N GLY A 513 17.11 14.89 -18.17
CA GLY A 513 16.63 13.79 -19.00
C GLY A 513 15.48 14.13 -19.93
N ARG A 514 15.24 15.40 -20.13
CA ARG A 514 14.28 15.90 -21.11
C ARG A 514 14.98 16.84 -22.10
N PRO A 515 15.88 16.32 -22.95
CA PRO A 515 16.78 17.16 -23.74
C PRO A 515 16.07 18.21 -24.58
N GLN A 516 14.90 17.89 -25.19
CA GLN A 516 14.16 18.86 -26.00
C GLN A 516 13.63 20.02 -25.12
N LEU A 517 13.20 19.73 -23.89
CA LEU A 517 12.71 20.75 -22.96
C LEU A 517 13.86 21.58 -22.41
N GLU A 518 14.97 20.93 -22.08
CA GLU A 518 16.18 21.56 -21.57
C GLU A 518 16.80 22.49 -22.61
N ASP A 519 17.05 22.01 -23.82
CA ASP A 519 17.62 22.79 -24.91
C ASP A 519 16.80 24.04 -25.21
N GLU A 520 15.46 23.90 -25.22
CA GLU A 520 14.58 25.03 -25.45
C GLU A 520 14.57 26.00 -24.25
N ALA A 521 14.49 25.48 -23.01
CA ALA A 521 14.53 26.32 -21.81
C ALA A 521 15.79 27.19 -21.73
N PHE A 522 16.96 26.56 -21.98
CA PHE A 522 18.23 27.25 -21.92
C PHE A 522 18.50 28.18 -23.12
N ARG A 523 17.73 28.05 -24.20
CA ARG A 523 17.77 28.96 -25.37
C ARG A 523 17.01 30.23 -25.13
N LEU A 524 15.94 30.20 -24.34
CA LEU A 524 15.06 31.32 -24.09
C LEU A 524 15.74 32.40 -23.26
N GLN A 525 15.40 33.67 -23.59
CA GLN A 525 15.68 34.83 -22.77
C GLN A 525 14.54 35.09 -21.78
N GLU A 526 14.79 35.87 -20.76
CA GLU A 526 13.76 36.27 -19.79
C GLU A 526 12.57 36.93 -20.48
N GLY A 527 11.37 36.45 -20.17
CA GLY A 527 10.11 36.89 -20.76
C GLY A 527 9.72 36.18 -22.06
N GLU A 528 10.63 35.42 -22.69
CA GLU A 528 10.32 34.71 -23.94
C GLU A 528 9.45 33.47 -23.70
N ILE A 529 8.61 33.16 -24.69
CA ILE A 529 7.75 31.97 -24.72
C ILE A 529 8.32 30.99 -25.76
N SER A 530 8.44 29.73 -25.41
CA SER A 530 8.89 28.66 -26.31
C SER A 530 7.91 28.40 -27.46
N GLY A 531 8.37 27.68 -28.49
CA GLY A 531 7.48 26.96 -29.38
C GLY A 531 6.77 25.79 -28.63
N LEU A 532 6.07 24.97 -29.42
CA LEU A 532 5.50 23.72 -28.89
C LEU A 532 6.60 22.68 -28.76
N ILE A 533 6.88 22.24 -27.53
CA ILE A 533 7.89 21.23 -27.21
C ILE A 533 7.20 19.89 -27.07
N ASN A 534 7.63 18.90 -27.83
CA ASN A 534 7.11 17.55 -27.67
C ASN A 534 7.92 16.80 -26.60
N VAL A 535 7.27 16.37 -25.53
CA VAL A 535 7.87 15.59 -24.43
C VAL A 535 7.08 14.30 -24.27
N GLY A 536 7.48 13.26 -24.98
CA GLY A 536 6.76 11.98 -24.98
C GLY A 536 5.33 12.10 -25.51
N PRO A 537 4.30 11.75 -24.69
CA PRO A 537 2.91 11.85 -25.11
C PRO A 537 2.31 13.26 -24.95
N THR A 538 3.10 14.23 -24.44
CA THR A 538 2.61 15.57 -24.09
C THR A 538 3.28 16.67 -24.91
N TRP A 539 2.57 17.79 -25.02
CA TRP A 539 3.04 19.04 -25.60
C TRP A 539 3.22 20.05 -24.48
N VAL A 540 4.39 20.66 -24.41
CA VAL A 540 4.74 21.63 -23.37
C VAL A 540 5.01 22.98 -24.01
N ILE A 541 4.49 24.04 -23.39
CA ILE A 541 4.84 25.42 -23.65
C ILE A 541 5.46 25.97 -22.39
N ILE A 542 6.62 26.60 -22.49
CA ILE A 542 7.27 27.24 -21.34
C ILE A 542 7.46 28.72 -21.60
N LYS A 543 7.40 29.51 -20.53
CA LYS A 543 7.79 30.91 -20.52
C LYS A 543 8.92 31.10 -19.54
N CYS A 544 10.04 31.64 -20.00
CA CYS A 544 11.21 31.92 -19.18
C CYS A 544 10.95 33.11 -18.25
N LEU A 545 11.18 32.92 -16.95
CA LEU A 545 11.09 33.95 -15.93
C LEU A 545 12.48 34.52 -15.55
N GLY A 546 13.52 33.75 -15.79
CA GLY A 546 14.88 34.10 -15.43
C GLY A 546 15.75 32.86 -15.22
N ARG A 547 16.88 33.05 -14.61
CA ARG A 547 17.84 31.99 -14.28
C ARG A 547 18.27 32.09 -12.84
N THR A 548 18.46 30.95 -12.21
CA THR A 548 19.06 30.90 -10.86
C THR A 548 20.58 31.01 -10.94
N GLU A 549 21.19 31.48 -9.89
CA GLU A 549 22.63 31.37 -9.75
C GLU A 549 23.02 29.90 -9.45
N PRO A 550 24.22 29.45 -9.89
CA PRO A 550 24.75 28.14 -9.52
C PRO A 550 24.85 27.99 -8.00
N ILE A 551 24.49 26.82 -7.49
CA ILE A 551 24.55 26.52 -6.04
C ILE A 551 26.01 26.40 -5.59
N VAL A 552 26.85 25.78 -6.44
CA VAL A 552 28.29 25.63 -6.27
C VAL A 552 28.96 26.11 -7.55
N THR A 553 30.04 26.86 -7.43
CA THR A 553 30.75 27.43 -8.58
C THR A 553 32.02 26.67 -8.97
N ASP A 554 32.63 25.95 -8.01
CA ASP A 554 33.80 25.13 -8.26
C ASP A 554 33.46 23.64 -8.17
N ILE A 555 33.65 22.93 -9.27
CA ILE A 555 33.41 21.50 -9.35
C ILE A 555 34.29 20.67 -8.41
N GLU A 556 35.48 21.19 -8.08
CA GLU A 556 36.42 20.50 -7.19
C GLU A 556 35.88 20.38 -5.76
N ASP A 557 35.04 21.32 -5.32
CA ASP A 557 34.43 21.31 -3.98
C ASP A 557 33.47 20.11 -3.78
N VAL A 558 32.93 19.56 -4.89
CA VAL A 558 31.92 18.49 -4.86
C VAL A 558 32.29 17.27 -5.72
N ARG A 559 33.51 17.24 -6.27
CA ARG A 559 33.98 16.23 -7.22
C ARG A 559 33.83 14.80 -6.67
N ASP A 560 34.33 14.56 -5.47
CA ASP A 560 34.32 13.22 -4.86
C ASP A 560 32.91 12.73 -4.58
N GLU A 561 32.04 13.61 -4.10
CA GLU A 561 30.62 13.33 -3.89
C GLU A 561 29.91 13.02 -5.21
N LEU A 562 30.13 13.84 -6.23
CA LEU A 562 29.60 13.63 -7.58
C LEU A 562 30.07 12.31 -8.17
N GLN A 563 31.36 12.02 -8.06
CA GLN A 563 31.94 10.79 -8.60
C GLN A 563 31.30 9.56 -7.94
N SER A 564 31.14 9.59 -6.62
CA SER A 564 30.47 8.53 -5.87
C SER A 564 29.02 8.36 -6.32
N HIS A 565 28.27 9.45 -6.40
CA HIS A 565 26.87 9.44 -6.81
C HIS A 565 26.67 8.93 -8.26
N ILE A 566 27.49 9.40 -9.18
CA ILE A 566 27.46 8.97 -10.59
C ILE A 566 27.82 7.48 -10.70
N ARG A 567 28.83 7.03 -9.92
CA ARG A 567 29.21 5.60 -9.89
C ARG A 567 28.02 4.73 -9.45
N GLU A 568 27.39 5.09 -8.35
CA GLU A 568 26.23 4.35 -7.83
C GLU A 568 25.09 4.31 -8.84
N GLN A 569 24.82 5.39 -9.52
CA GLN A 569 23.77 5.47 -10.51
C GLN A 569 24.07 4.60 -11.75
N LYS A 570 25.28 4.71 -12.29
CA LYS A 570 25.72 3.87 -13.43
C LYS A 570 25.76 2.40 -13.06
N LEU A 571 26.22 2.08 -11.85
CA LEU A 571 26.25 0.72 -11.33
C LEU A 571 24.83 0.12 -11.27
N ARG A 572 23.87 0.88 -10.77
CA ARG A 572 22.46 0.44 -10.71
C ARG A 572 21.89 0.14 -12.10
N ILE A 573 22.15 1.01 -13.08
CA ILE A 573 21.71 0.80 -14.46
C ILE A 573 22.39 -0.44 -15.06
N ALA A 574 23.70 -0.58 -14.87
CA ALA A 574 24.46 -1.72 -15.36
C ALA A 574 23.99 -3.05 -14.74
N MET A 575 23.71 -3.05 -13.44
CA MET A 575 23.17 -4.23 -12.74
C MET A 575 21.80 -4.65 -13.30
N ALA A 576 20.90 -3.70 -13.51
CA ALA A 576 19.58 -3.98 -14.07
C ALA A 576 19.70 -4.59 -15.49
N HIS A 577 20.50 -3.97 -16.34
CA HIS A 577 20.72 -4.43 -17.70
C HIS A 577 21.42 -5.81 -17.75
N GLU A 578 22.41 -6.04 -16.89
CA GLU A 578 23.10 -7.33 -16.85
C GLU A 578 22.16 -8.43 -16.35
N PHE A 579 21.31 -8.15 -15.35
CA PHE A 579 20.32 -9.11 -14.89
C PHE A 579 19.30 -9.46 -15.99
N GLU A 580 18.78 -8.47 -16.72
CA GLU A 580 17.89 -8.72 -17.86
C GLU A 580 18.57 -9.59 -18.93
N LYS A 581 19.84 -9.33 -19.23
CA LYS A 581 20.61 -10.12 -20.19
C LYS A 581 20.82 -11.56 -19.70
N ILE A 582 21.17 -11.74 -18.42
CA ILE A 582 21.32 -13.06 -17.81
C ILE A 582 20.01 -13.82 -17.91
N TYR A 583 18.90 -13.18 -17.50
CA TYR A 583 17.58 -13.78 -17.51
C TYR A 583 17.13 -14.13 -18.95
N ALA A 584 17.28 -13.22 -19.91
CA ALA A 584 16.90 -13.44 -21.30
C ALA A 584 17.69 -14.58 -21.96
N SER A 585 18.96 -14.76 -21.59
CA SER A 585 19.82 -15.82 -22.12
C SER A 585 19.63 -17.18 -21.44
N ALA A 586 18.84 -17.27 -20.39
CA ALA A 586 18.65 -18.47 -19.61
C ALA A 586 17.59 -19.42 -20.20
N GLN A 587 17.82 -20.72 -20.05
CA GLN A 587 16.78 -21.72 -20.20
C GLN A 587 16.18 -22.04 -18.84
N ILE A 588 14.88 -21.79 -18.69
CA ILE A 588 14.17 -21.96 -17.43
C ILE A 588 12.91 -22.78 -17.67
N ASP A 589 12.80 -23.93 -17.00
CA ASP A 589 11.58 -24.72 -16.93
C ASP A 589 11.02 -24.59 -15.51
N ASN A 590 9.89 -23.92 -15.35
CA ASN A 590 9.20 -23.75 -14.08
C ASN A 590 7.97 -24.67 -14.05
N PHE A 591 8.08 -25.82 -13.42
CA PHE A 591 7.01 -26.82 -13.34
C PHE A 591 5.91 -26.43 -12.36
N LEU A 592 6.19 -25.56 -11.39
CA LEU A 592 5.19 -25.05 -10.46
C LEU A 592 4.25 -24.06 -11.16
N ALA A 593 4.77 -23.23 -12.06
CA ALA A 593 3.97 -22.30 -12.87
C ALA A 593 3.46 -22.94 -14.18
N GLY A 594 4.00 -24.10 -14.59
CA GLY A 594 3.72 -24.71 -15.90
C GLY A 594 4.26 -23.87 -17.07
N THR A 595 5.37 -23.17 -16.88
CA THR A 595 5.97 -22.30 -17.90
C THR A 595 7.38 -22.77 -18.30
N THR A 596 7.74 -22.56 -19.57
CA THR A 596 9.08 -22.79 -20.09
C THR A 596 9.56 -21.54 -20.81
N GLN A 597 10.78 -21.09 -20.48
CA GLN A 597 11.49 -20.02 -21.16
C GLN A 597 12.71 -20.60 -21.89
N SER A 598 12.79 -20.34 -23.19
CA SER A 598 13.98 -20.64 -23.97
C SER A 598 14.86 -19.40 -24.12
N PRO A 599 16.19 -19.57 -24.27
CA PRO A 599 17.10 -18.44 -24.48
C PRO A 599 16.64 -17.57 -25.65
N SER A 600 16.57 -16.26 -25.42
CA SER A 600 16.28 -15.25 -26.45
C SER A 600 17.45 -14.29 -26.56
N GLU A 601 17.71 -13.77 -27.77
CA GLU A 601 18.70 -12.71 -27.91
C GLU A 601 18.22 -11.47 -27.14
N PRO A 602 19.11 -10.84 -26.31
CA PRO A 602 18.75 -9.60 -25.63
C PRO A 602 18.39 -8.55 -26.69
N ARG A 603 17.22 -7.93 -26.56
CA ARG A 603 16.84 -6.80 -27.41
C ARG A 603 17.91 -5.74 -27.26
N SER A 604 18.66 -5.45 -28.36
CA SER A 604 19.61 -4.35 -28.36
C SER A 604 18.92 -3.09 -27.91
N ALA A 605 19.37 -2.52 -26.81
CA ALA A 605 18.89 -1.25 -26.31
C ALA A 605 19.11 -0.19 -27.40
N ARG A 606 18.05 0.16 -28.12
CA ARG A 606 18.03 1.42 -28.86
C ARG A 606 18.14 2.50 -27.79
N GLY A 607 19.23 3.26 -27.84
CA GLY A 607 19.67 4.26 -26.90
C GLY A 607 18.54 5.00 -26.19
N THR A 608 18.26 4.58 -24.98
CA THR A 608 17.53 5.37 -24.02
C THR A 608 18.56 6.11 -23.17
N ASN A 609 18.78 7.37 -23.52
CA ASN A 609 19.38 8.32 -22.59
C ASN A 609 18.43 8.39 -21.39
N LEU A 610 18.78 7.72 -20.30
CA LEU A 610 18.05 7.78 -19.05
C LEU A 610 18.45 9.03 -18.28
N PRO A 611 17.46 9.79 -17.77
CA PRO A 611 17.69 11.07 -17.10
C PRO A 611 18.25 10.93 -15.69
N PHE A 612 19.09 11.89 -15.31
CA PHE A 612 19.51 12.10 -13.94
C PHE A 612 18.29 12.54 -13.09
N GLN A 613 17.94 11.79 -12.07
CA GLN A 613 16.92 12.21 -11.12
C GLN A 613 17.56 12.90 -9.92
N THR A 614 17.18 14.14 -9.71
CA THR A 614 17.51 14.90 -8.49
C THR A 614 16.66 14.40 -7.32
N LYS A 615 17.30 14.09 -6.18
CA LYS A 615 16.60 13.96 -4.89
C LYS A 615 16.10 15.34 -4.45
N ASN A 616 14.81 15.43 -4.13
CA ASN A 616 14.25 16.47 -3.24
C ASN A 616 14.29 15.95 -1.82
#